data_7aa8c5b7f03c3ef138c782eca71c7dac
#
_entry.id   7aa8c5b7f03c3ef138c782eca71c7dac
#
_cell.length_a   1.000
_cell.length_b   1.000
_cell.length_c   1.000
_cell.angle_alpha   90.00
_cell.angle_beta   90.00
_cell.angle_gamma   90.00
#
_symmetry.space_group_name_H-M   'P 1'
#
loop_
_entity.id
_entity.type
_entity.pdbx_description
1 polymer ?
#
loop_
_entity_poly.entity_id
_entity_poly.type
_entity_poly.pdbx_seq_one_letter_code
_entity_poly.pdbx_strand_id
1 'polypeptide(L)'
;SEPLQGRVVWTPPEGKKRMDAFRERICREHDVQLSTYGDLHKWSVSEVGKFWRAVWDEINVIASADAAQVIMDQAPMFPPAEWFVGARLNFAENILHHGQDDDVAVIACTERAQDTCRTTYAELRKQVTQAARALRKLGIVPGDTVASYSGNTLENLVAFLACSAVGAVWTSVAPDFGTSGVLERLTTVRPRVLFSTNQVLYNGKLHDHLGKLNATIDGLLAIQEKEQKDMQAH
;
A
#
# COMPACT_ATOMS: atom_id res chain seq x y z
N SER A 1 20.96 -34.76 -4.42
CA SER A 1 20.41 -33.66 -5.20
C SER A 1 21.39 -32.49 -5.17
N GLU A 2 21.90 -32.09 -6.32
CA GLU A 2 22.77 -30.92 -6.42
C GLU A 2 22.05 -29.67 -5.90
N PRO A 3 22.76 -28.78 -5.20
CA PRO A 3 22.19 -27.54 -4.73
C PRO A 3 21.72 -26.68 -5.93
N LEU A 4 20.52 -26.10 -5.84
CA LEU A 4 19.92 -25.25 -6.86
C LEU A 4 20.66 -23.90 -7.03
N GLN A 5 21.71 -23.64 -6.25
CA GLN A 5 22.46 -22.40 -6.25
C GLN A 5 23.18 -22.21 -7.60
N GLY A 6 22.81 -21.14 -8.31
CA GLY A 6 23.37 -20.83 -9.63
C GLY A 6 22.66 -21.47 -10.82
N ARG A 7 21.66 -22.34 -10.61
CA ARG A 7 20.90 -22.93 -11.72
C ARG A 7 19.79 -21.99 -12.18
N VAL A 8 19.76 -21.70 -13.47
CA VAL A 8 18.63 -20.98 -14.09
C VAL A 8 17.42 -21.91 -14.08
N VAL A 9 16.39 -21.58 -13.33
CA VAL A 9 15.15 -22.38 -13.20
C VAL A 9 14.04 -21.88 -14.13
N TRP A 10 14.15 -20.64 -14.63
CA TRP A 10 13.22 -20.06 -15.58
C TRP A 10 13.92 -18.97 -16.38
N THR A 11 13.56 -18.87 -17.66
CA THR A 11 14.01 -17.81 -18.58
C THR A 11 12.77 -17.09 -19.14
N PRO A 12 12.71 -15.75 -19.14
CA PRO A 12 11.58 -15.04 -19.70
C PRO A 12 11.43 -15.34 -21.20
N PRO A 13 10.17 -15.35 -21.73
CA PRO A 13 9.92 -15.52 -23.15
C PRO A 13 10.73 -14.52 -23.98
N GLU A 14 11.06 -14.87 -25.23
CA GLU A 14 11.71 -13.96 -26.17
C GLU A 14 10.84 -12.72 -26.45
N GLY A 15 11.48 -11.62 -26.83
CA GLY A 15 10.84 -10.35 -27.15
C GLY A 15 11.21 -9.21 -26.18
N LYS A 16 10.96 -7.99 -26.62
CA LYS A 16 11.26 -6.77 -25.86
C LYS A 16 10.36 -6.65 -24.62
N LYS A 17 10.97 -6.47 -23.47
CA LYS A 17 10.28 -6.30 -22.18
C LYS A 17 10.13 -4.81 -21.83
N ARG A 18 9.21 -4.48 -20.94
CA ARG A 18 9.09 -3.11 -20.40
C ARG A 18 10.41 -2.61 -19.80
N MET A 19 11.11 -3.48 -19.08
CA MET A 19 12.42 -3.16 -18.51
C MET A 19 13.48 -2.83 -19.59
N ASP A 20 13.45 -3.49 -20.73
CA ASP A 20 14.37 -3.20 -21.83
C ASP A 20 14.07 -1.83 -22.44
N ALA A 21 12.78 -1.51 -22.65
CA ALA A 21 12.35 -0.21 -23.14
C ALA A 21 12.74 0.93 -22.18
N PHE A 22 12.53 0.72 -20.87
CA PHE A 22 12.96 1.65 -19.84
C PHE A 22 14.46 1.88 -19.84
N ARG A 23 15.26 0.80 -19.87
CA ARG A 23 16.72 0.86 -19.95
C ARG A 23 17.21 1.61 -21.20
N GLU A 24 16.63 1.32 -22.37
CA GLU A 24 16.95 2.03 -23.60
C GLU A 24 16.61 3.52 -23.55
N ARG A 25 15.51 3.89 -22.88
CA ARG A 25 15.14 5.28 -22.63
C ARG A 25 16.20 5.98 -21.77
N ILE A 26 16.60 5.36 -20.67
CA ILE A 26 17.69 5.87 -19.81
C ILE A 26 18.99 6.06 -20.61
N CYS A 27 19.37 5.08 -21.43
CA CYS A 27 20.56 5.20 -22.27
C CYS A 27 20.53 6.45 -23.16
N ARG A 28 19.38 6.75 -23.76
CA ARG A 28 19.21 7.93 -24.62
C ARG A 28 19.18 9.25 -23.84
N GLU A 29 18.46 9.29 -22.72
CA GLU A 29 18.26 10.52 -21.96
C GLU A 29 19.49 10.97 -21.17
N HIS A 30 20.31 10.00 -20.74
CA HIS A 30 21.48 10.27 -19.90
C HIS A 30 22.83 10.00 -20.59
N ASP A 31 22.83 9.68 -21.90
CA ASP A 31 24.03 9.36 -22.69
C ASP A 31 24.91 8.29 -22.03
N VAL A 32 24.28 7.19 -21.58
CA VAL A 32 24.95 6.07 -20.93
C VAL A 32 24.72 4.76 -21.69
N GLN A 33 25.64 3.82 -21.57
CA GLN A 33 25.53 2.49 -22.15
C GLN A 33 25.23 1.46 -21.06
N LEU A 34 23.99 0.97 -21.05
CA LEU A 34 23.53 -0.05 -20.11
C LEU A 34 23.07 -1.27 -20.92
N SER A 35 23.93 -2.27 -21.05
CA SER A 35 23.66 -3.44 -21.89
C SER A 35 22.84 -4.52 -21.17
N THR A 36 23.00 -4.63 -19.87
CA THR A 36 22.38 -5.66 -19.04
C THR A 36 21.53 -5.07 -17.92
N TYR A 37 20.72 -5.91 -17.25
CA TYR A 37 20.06 -5.55 -16.00
C TYR A 37 21.09 -5.17 -14.92
N GLY A 38 22.23 -5.87 -14.86
CA GLY A 38 23.29 -5.56 -13.92
C GLY A 38 23.87 -4.16 -14.10
N ASP A 39 23.99 -3.68 -15.35
CA ASP A 39 24.42 -2.31 -15.65
C ASP A 39 23.39 -1.28 -15.18
N LEU A 40 22.09 -1.54 -15.47
CA LEU A 40 21.00 -0.70 -14.99
C LEU A 40 20.97 -0.64 -13.46
N HIS A 41 21.16 -1.77 -12.79
CA HIS A 41 21.21 -1.81 -11.33
C HIS A 41 22.39 -0.99 -10.79
N LYS A 42 23.60 -1.16 -11.34
CA LYS A 42 24.76 -0.36 -10.93
C LYS A 42 24.50 1.15 -11.10
N TRP A 43 23.95 1.52 -12.25
CA TRP A 43 23.60 2.92 -12.52
C TRP A 43 22.53 3.45 -11.56
N SER A 44 21.52 2.66 -11.22
CA SER A 44 20.43 3.06 -10.30
C SER A 44 20.92 3.34 -8.88
N VAL A 45 21.98 2.69 -8.43
CA VAL A 45 22.57 2.92 -7.09
C VAL A 45 23.65 3.99 -7.08
N SER A 46 24.26 4.31 -8.23
CA SER A 46 25.22 5.41 -8.37
C SER A 46 24.54 6.75 -8.68
N GLU A 47 23.48 6.73 -9.50
CA GLU A 47 22.74 7.89 -9.97
C GLU A 47 21.31 7.91 -9.39
N VAL A 48 21.19 7.78 -8.08
CA VAL A 48 19.93 7.56 -7.37
C VAL A 48 18.85 8.58 -7.75
N GLY A 49 19.18 9.86 -7.77
CA GLY A 49 18.24 10.93 -8.12
C GLY A 49 17.74 10.81 -9.56
N LYS A 50 18.64 10.57 -10.52
CA LYS A 50 18.28 10.41 -11.94
C LYS A 50 17.43 9.16 -12.17
N PHE A 51 17.78 8.05 -11.50
CA PHE A 51 17.01 6.81 -11.60
C PHE A 51 15.57 6.97 -11.10
N TRP A 52 15.38 7.55 -9.91
CA TRP A 52 14.04 7.72 -9.37
C TRP A 52 13.22 8.77 -10.11
N ARG A 53 13.87 9.81 -10.70
CA ARG A 53 13.19 10.72 -11.64
C ARG A 53 12.72 9.97 -12.89
N ALA A 54 13.58 9.16 -13.48
CA ALA A 54 13.21 8.34 -14.63
C ALA A 54 12.06 7.35 -14.32
N VAL A 55 12.04 6.76 -13.11
CA VAL A 55 10.91 5.92 -12.67
C VAL A 55 9.64 6.74 -12.54
N TRP A 56 9.69 7.91 -11.90
CA TRP A 56 8.55 8.83 -11.76
C TRP A 56 7.92 9.16 -13.12
N ASP A 57 8.75 9.47 -14.11
CA ASP A 57 8.30 9.80 -15.46
C ASP A 57 7.77 8.57 -16.20
N GLU A 58 8.40 7.39 -16.04
CA GLU A 58 7.97 6.13 -16.67
C GLU A 58 6.58 5.68 -16.23
N ILE A 59 6.26 5.84 -14.95
CA ILE A 59 4.96 5.44 -14.41
C ILE A 59 3.94 6.58 -14.44
N ASN A 60 4.28 7.73 -15.03
CA ASN A 60 3.41 8.91 -15.15
C ASN A 60 2.78 9.29 -13.81
N VAL A 61 3.60 9.53 -12.79
CA VAL A 61 3.11 9.93 -11.47
C VAL A 61 2.30 11.22 -11.57
N ILE A 62 1.07 11.17 -11.06
CA ILE A 62 0.19 12.33 -10.95
C ILE A 62 0.52 13.06 -9.66
N ALA A 63 0.93 14.32 -9.81
CA ALA A 63 1.22 15.20 -8.70
C ALA A 63 0.60 16.58 -8.95
N SER A 64 0.02 17.19 -7.93
CA SER A 64 -0.49 18.56 -7.98
C SER A 64 0.62 19.61 -7.91
N ALA A 65 1.79 19.21 -7.43
CA ALA A 65 3.04 19.97 -7.49
C ALA A 65 4.19 19.01 -7.76
N ASP A 66 5.01 19.31 -8.77
CA ASP A 66 6.21 18.50 -9.08
C ASP A 66 7.33 18.78 -8.06
N ALA A 67 8.28 17.86 -8.00
CA ALA A 67 9.43 17.99 -7.11
C ALA A 67 10.41 19.06 -7.60
N ALA A 68 10.85 19.93 -6.71
CA ALA A 68 11.96 20.84 -6.98
C ALA A 68 13.30 20.10 -7.08
N GLN A 69 13.43 19.01 -6.32
CA GLN A 69 14.60 18.15 -6.29
C GLN A 69 14.18 16.72 -5.91
N VAL A 70 14.77 15.70 -6.54
CA VAL A 70 14.40 14.30 -6.28
C VAL A 70 14.99 13.83 -4.94
N ILE A 71 16.27 14.04 -4.74
CA ILE A 71 17.00 13.77 -3.51
C ILE A 71 18.28 14.61 -3.51
N MET A 72 18.79 15.00 -2.35
CA MET A 72 20.12 15.60 -2.24
C MET A 72 21.17 14.55 -2.56
N ASP A 73 22.13 14.89 -3.43
CA ASP A 73 23.27 14.03 -3.72
C ASP A 73 24.03 13.73 -2.43
N GLN A 74 24.37 12.45 -2.26
CA GLN A 74 25.08 11.95 -1.06
C GLN A 74 24.32 12.18 0.27
N ALA A 75 22.98 12.26 0.22
CA ALA A 75 22.18 12.34 1.43
C ALA A 75 22.46 11.16 2.36
N PRO A 76 22.68 11.40 3.67
CA PRO A 76 22.91 10.32 4.62
C PRO A 76 21.63 9.48 4.78
N MET A 77 21.81 8.22 5.17
CA MET A 77 20.64 7.35 5.49
C MET A 77 19.88 7.82 6.74
N PHE A 78 20.56 8.55 7.63
CA PHE A 78 19.97 9.11 8.84
C PHE A 78 20.55 10.50 9.13
N PRO A 79 19.71 11.52 9.42
CA PRO A 79 18.25 11.47 9.35
C PRO A 79 17.76 11.07 7.94
N PRO A 80 16.54 10.52 7.81
CA PRO A 80 16.04 10.06 6.52
C PRO A 80 16.14 11.16 5.46
N ALA A 81 16.61 10.81 4.26
CA ALA A 81 16.67 11.74 3.15
C ALA A 81 15.25 12.18 2.75
N GLU A 82 15.09 13.47 2.45
CA GLU A 82 13.86 13.96 1.85
C GLU A 82 13.82 13.60 0.36
N TRP A 83 12.77 12.90 -0.05
CA TRP A 83 12.55 12.49 -1.41
C TRP A 83 11.52 13.37 -2.10
N PHE A 84 11.76 13.70 -3.37
CA PHE A 84 10.86 14.50 -4.20
C PHE A 84 10.38 15.77 -3.47
N VAL A 85 11.34 16.55 -3.02
CA VAL A 85 11.11 17.74 -2.18
C VAL A 85 10.09 18.67 -2.82
N GLY A 86 9.03 18.98 -2.08
CA GLY A 86 7.95 19.86 -2.52
C GLY A 86 6.86 19.18 -3.35
N ALA A 87 7.05 17.93 -3.80
CA ALA A 87 6.01 17.21 -4.53
C ALA A 87 4.78 16.95 -3.65
N ARG A 88 3.59 17.06 -4.28
CA ARG A 88 2.31 16.78 -3.63
C ARG A 88 1.51 15.83 -4.49
N LEU A 89 1.25 14.64 -3.98
CA LEU A 89 0.52 13.59 -4.67
C LEU A 89 -0.38 12.82 -3.72
N ASN A 90 -1.34 12.09 -4.29
CA ASN A 90 -2.18 11.17 -3.55
C ASN A 90 -1.97 9.74 -4.07
N PHE A 91 -1.72 8.80 -3.17
CA PHE A 91 -1.45 7.40 -3.53
C PHE A 91 -2.65 6.76 -4.23
N ALA A 92 -3.86 6.93 -3.67
CA ALA A 92 -5.07 6.33 -4.25
C ALA A 92 -5.39 6.93 -5.63
N GLU A 93 -5.17 8.23 -5.86
CA GLU A 93 -5.32 8.86 -7.17
C GLU A 93 -4.43 8.18 -8.20
N ASN A 94 -3.16 8.02 -7.88
CA ASN A 94 -2.21 7.36 -8.77
C ASN A 94 -2.58 5.91 -9.07
N ILE A 95 -2.99 5.12 -8.08
CA ILE A 95 -3.40 3.72 -8.30
C ILE A 95 -4.67 3.64 -9.16
N LEU A 96 -5.65 4.50 -8.91
CA LEU A 96 -6.95 4.45 -9.57
C LEU A 96 -6.96 5.04 -10.98
N HIS A 97 -5.95 5.83 -11.35
CA HIS A 97 -5.89 6.50 -12.66
C HIS A 97 -5.49 5.58 -13.81
N HIS A 98 -4.68 4.57 -13.56
CA HIS A 98 -3.96 3.85 -14.62
C HIS A 98 -4.81 2.95 -15.52
N GLY A 99 -5.98 2.46 -15.09
CA GLY A 99 -6.80 1.56 -15.90
C GLY A 99 -7.96 2.25 -16.60
N GLN A 100 -8.35 1.77 -17.78
CA GLN A 100 -9.62 2.14 -18.40
C GLN A 100 -10.78 1.61 -17.58
N ASP A 101 -11.98 2.17 -17.77
CA ASP A 101 -13.16 1.80 -16.97
C ASP A 101 -13.47 0.31 -16.99
N ASP A 102 -13.36 -0.34 -18.16
CA ASP A 102 -13.65 -1.75 -18.36
C ASP A 102 -12.48 -2.70 -18.06
N ASP A 103 -11.28 -2.17 -17.81
CA ASP A 103 -10.14 -3.01 -17.45
C ASP A 103 -10.35 -3.64 -16.07
N VAL A 104 -9.89 -4.89 -15.92
CA VAL A 104 -9.91 -5.59 -14.64
C VAL A 104 -8.86 -4.99 -13.72
N ALA A 105 -9.31 -4.34 -12.65
CA ALA A 105 -8.45 -3.75 -11.63
C ALA A 105 -8.04 -4.77 -10.55
N VAL A 106 -8.97 -5.63 -10.14
CA VAL A 106 -8.78 -6.59 -9.05
C VAL A 106 -9.33 -7.96 -9.43
N ILE A 107 -8.56 -8.99 -9.16
CA ILE A 107 -9.01 -10.39 -9.16
C ILE A 107 -8.91 -10.88 -7.72
N ALA A 108 -10.04 -10.95 -7.04
CA ALA A 108 -10.12 -11.46 -5.68
C ALA A 108 -10.39 -12.98 -5.72
N CYS A 109 -9.51 -13.74 -5.09
CA CYS A 109 -9.60 -15.19 -4.99
C CYS A 109 -9.69 -15.62 -3.53
N THR A 110 -10.50 -16.61 -3.24
CA THR A 110 -10.53 -17.27 -1.95
C THR A 110 -9.95 -18.70 -2.06
N GLU A 111 -9.94 -19.43 -0.96
CA GLU A 111 -9.59 -20.87 -0.96
C GLU A 111 -10.56 -21.71 -1.82
N ARG A 112 -11.73 -21.16 -2.18
CA ARG A 112 -12.72 -21.79 -3.04
C ARG A 112 -12.63 -21.19 -4.43
N ALA A 113 -12.22 -21.99 -5.40
CA ALA A 113 -12.00 -21.52 -6.78
C ALA A 113 -13.24 -20.86 -7.41
N GLN A 114 -14.45 -21.30 -7.04
CA GLN A 114 -15.71 -20.72 -7.50
C GLN A 114 -15.98 -19.30 -6.97
N ASP A 115 -15.30 -18.87 -5.91
CA ASP A 115 -15.50 -17.55 -5.29
C ASP A 115 -14.59 -16.49 -5.90
N THR A 116 -13.99 -16.77 -7.08
CA THR A 116 -13.16 -15.77 -7.77
C THR A 116 -14.04 -14.64 -8.31
N CYS A 117 -13.76 -13.43 -7.89
CA CYS A 117 -14.45 -12.21 -8.32
C CYS A 117 -13.49 -11.31 -9.10
N ARG A 118 -14.01 -10.67 -10.17
CA ARG A 118 -13.30 -9.68 -10.96
C ARG A 118 -13.98 -8.34 -10.79
N THR A 119 -13.20 -7.30 -10.48
CA THR A 119 -13.69 -5.94 -10.29
C THR A 119 -12.99 -5.04 -11.30
N THR A 120 -13.76 -4.26 -12.05
CA THR A 120 -13.22 -3.31 -13.01
C THR A 120 -12.70 -2.04 -12.32
N TYR A 121 -11.92 -1.21 -13.06
CA TYR A 121 -11.50 0.09 -12.54
C TYR A 121 -12.68 1.03 -12.28
N ALA A 122 -13.72 1.01 -13.11
CA ALA A 122 -14.94 1.80 -12.88
C ALA A 122 -15.62 1.42 -11.55
N GLU A 123 -15.77 0.12 -11.30
CA GLU A 123 -16.36 -0.40 -10.07
C GLU A 123 -15.51 -0.08 -8.84
N LEU A 124 -14.18 -0.26 -8.95
CA LEU A 124 -13.26 0.04 -7.86
C LEU A 124 -13.29 1.55 -7.52
N ARG A 125 -13.23 2.45 -8.52
CA ARG A 125 -13.36 3.90 -8.33
C ARG A 125 -14.65 4.27 -7.62
N LYS A 126 -15.77 3.66 -8.03
CA LYS A 126 -17.07 3.89 -7.40
C LYS A 126 -17.07 3.47 -5.92
N GLN A 127 -16.59 2.26 -5.63
CA GLN A 127 -16.54 1.74 -4.25
C GLN A 127 -15.62 2.59 -3.37
N VAL A 128 -14.42 2.92 -3.84
CA VAL A 128 -13.45 3.78 -3.12
C VAL A 128 -14.05 5.16 -2.85
N THR A 129 -14.73 5.76 -3.86
CA THR A 129 -15.39 7.06 -3.69
C THR A 129 -16.48 7.02 -2.62
N GLN A 130 -17.29 5.97 -2.60
CA GLN A 130 -18.35 5.79 -1.58
C GLN A 130 -17.75 5.63 -0.18
N ALA A 131 -16.72 4.80 -0.03
CA ALA A 131 -16.03 4.60 1.23
C ALA A 131 -15.30 5.87 1.73
N ALA A 132 -14.64 6.61 0.83
CA ALA A 132 -14.01 7.89 1.17
C ALA A 132 -15.02 8.95 1.63
N ARG A 133 -16.20 9.01 0.99
CA ARG A 133 -17.31 9.87 1.46
C ARG A 133 -17.81 9.46 2.83
N ALA A 134 -17.91 8.15 3.12
CA ALA A 134 -18.30 7.66 4.44
C ALA A 134 -17.27 8.04 5.52
N LEU A 135 -15.97 7.88 5.25
CA LEU A 135 -14.90 8.30 6.17
C LEU A 135 -14.97 9.80 6.46
N ARG A 136 -15.18 10.65 5.45
CA ARG A 136 -15.36 12.10 5.66
C ARG A 136 -16.60 12.43 6.50
N LYS A 137 -17.72 11.70 6.31
CA LYS A 137 -18.93 11.87 7.13
C LYS A 137 -18.68 11.47 8.59
N LEU A 138 -17.80 10.52 8.84
CA LEU A 138 -17.35 10.14 10.18
C LEU A 138 -16.35 11.15 10.78
N GLY A 139 -16.02 12.23 10.06
CA GLY A 139 -15.11 13.26 10.54
C GLY A 139 -13.64 12.90 10.41
N ILE A 140 -13.29 11.94 9.54
CA ILE A 140 -11.89 11.60 9.26
C ILE A 140 -11.27 12.69 8.39
N VAL A 141 -10.13 13.20 8.85
CA VAL A 141 -9.34 14.25 8.19
C VAL A 141 -7.92 13.73 7.87
N PRO A 142 -7.15 14.42 7.00
CA PRO A 142 -5.77 14.06 6.74
C PRO A 142 -4.94 13.94 8.03
N GLY A 143 -4.17 12.85 8.14
CA GLY A 143 -3.36 12.54 9.33
C GLY A 143 -4.05 11.69 10.39
N ASP A 144 -5.40 11.57 10.38
CA ASP A 144 -6.08 10.61 11.25
C ASP A 144 -5.70 9.18 10.91
N THR A 145 -5.67 8.30 11.90
CA THR A 145 -5.41 6.88 11.69
C THR A 145 -6.70 6.09 11.52
N VAL A 146 -6.72 5.25 10.50
CA VAL A 146 -7.76 4.26 10.20
C VAL A 146 -7.14 2.88 10.20
N ALA A 147 -7.73 1.96 10.93
CA ALA A 147 -7.22 0.60 11.07
C ALA A 147 -8.13 -0.44 10.42
N SER A 148 -7.55 -1.59 10.09
CA SER A 148 -8.29 -2.80 9.73
C SER A 148 -7.81 -4.00 10.53
N TYR A 149 -8.76 -4.82 10.97
CA TYR A 149 -8.53 -6.16 11.52
C TYR A 149 -9.36 -7.15 10.71
N SER A 150 -8.87 -7.48 9.53
CA SER A 150 -9.56 -8.34 8.56
C SER A 150 -8.59 -9.04 7.62
N GLY A 151 -9.12 -9.98 6.81
CA GLY A 151 -8.36 -10.64 5.77
C GLY A 151 -8.06 -9.72 4.57
N ASN A 152 -7.24 -10.24 3.65
CA ASN A 152 -6.91 -9.56 2.42
C ASN A 152 -8.05 -9.74 1.39
N THR A 153 -9.11 -8.94 1.51
CA THR A 153 -10.31 -8.95 0.69
C THR A 153 -10.42 -7.70 -0.18
N LEU A 154 -11.34 -7.71 -1.16
CA LEU A 154 -11.65 -6.53 -1.97
C LEU A 154 -12.09 -5.35 -1.09
N GLU A 155 -12.94 -5.61 -0.09
CA GLU A 155 -13.45 -4.58 0.82
C GLU A 155 -12.33 -3.94 1.63
N ASN A 156 -11.36 -4.75 2.06
CA ASN A 156 -10.17 -4.25 2.77
C ASN A 156 -9.29 -3.37 1.87
N LEU A 157 -9.13 -3.75 0.60
CA LEU A 157 -8.43 -2.92 -0.40
C LEU A 157 -9.19 -1.60 -0.65
N VAL A 158 -10.51 -1.65 -0.78
CA VAL A 158 -11.36 -0.46 -0.94
C VAL A 158 -11.22 0.48 0.26
N ALA A 159 -11.24 -0.06 1.49
CA ALA A 159 -11.06 0.72 2.71
C ALA A 159 -9.67 1.38 2.77
N PHE A 160 -8.61 0.65 2.41
CA PHE A 160 -7.25 1.19 2.30
C PHE A 160 -7.15 2.33 1.28
N LEU A 161 -7.66 2.13 0.07
CA LEU A 161 -7.63 3.17 -0.97
C LEU A 161 -8.49 4.38 -0.59
N ALA A 162 -9.64 4.17 0.06
CA ALA A 162 -10.49 5.24 0.57
C ALA A 162 -9.80 6.04 1.68
N CYS A 163 -9.11 5.37 2.61
CA CYS A 163 -8.29 6.00 3.63
C CYS A 163 -7.18 6.86 2.99
N SER A 164 -6.45 6.31 2.02
CA SER A 164 -5.41 7.03 1.28
C SER A 164 -5.98 8.23 0.50
N ALA A 165 -7.17 8.08 -0.12
CA ALA A 165 -7.83 9.15 -0.87
C ALA A 165 -8.23 10.36 -0.01
N VAL A 166 -8.51 10.15 1.28
CA VAL A 166 -8.80 11.25 2.22
C VAL A 166 -7.56 11.79 2.93
N GLY A 167 -6.37 11.23 2.65
CA GLY A 167 -5.11 11.63 3.27
C GLY A 167 -4.91 11.11 4.70
N ALA A 168 -5.70 10.12 5.10
CA ALA A 168 -5.56 9.47 6.40
C ALA A 168 -4.47 8.38 6.39
N VAL A 169 -4.00 8.00 7.56
CA VAL A 169 -2.97 6.97 7.76
C VAL A 169 -3.65 5.61 7.90
N TRP A 170 -3.20 4.63 7.09
CA TRP A 170 -3.70 3.27 7.14
C TRP A 170 -2.80 2.34 7.94
N THR A 171 -3.41 1.48 8.74
CA THR A 171 -2.75 0.31 9.34
C THR A 171 -3.66 -0.91 9.25
N SER A 172 -3.09 -2.10 9.14
CA SER A 172 -3.88 -3.34 9.07
C SER A 172 -3.22 -4.47 9.85
N VAL A 173 -4.06 -5.30 10.47
CA VAL A 173 -3.66 -6.50 11.18
C VAL A 173 -4.43 -7.68 10.61
N ALA A 174 -3.74 -8.79 10.35
CA ALA A 174 -4.34 -10.00 9.83
C ALA A 174 -5.19 -10.71 10.90
N PRO A 175 -6.26 -11.42 10.52
CA PRO A 175 -7.22 -12.00 11.46
C PRO A 175 -6.71 -13.18 12.28
N ASP A 176 -5.55 -13.74 11.93
CA ASP A 176 -4.85 -14.80 12.67
C ASP A 176 -4.18 -14.28 13.95
N PHE A 177 -3.92 -12.97 14.06
CA PHE A 177 -3.39 -12.41 15.30
C PHE A 177 -4.38 -12.57 16.47
N GLY A 178 -3.84 -12.87 17.64
CA GLY A 178 -4.59 -12.87 18.88
C GLY A 178 -4.88 -11.44 19.39
N THR A 179 -5.89 -11.28 20.23
CA THR A 179 -6.34 -9.99 20.75
C THR A 179 -5.21 -9.16 21.38
N SER A 180 -4.30 -9.76 22.15
CA SER A 180 -3.18 -9.05 22.77
C SER A 180 -2.23 -8.43 21.75
N GLY A 181 -1.87 -9.19 20.68
CA GLY A 181 -1.00 -8.68 19.62
C GLY A 181 -1.65 -7.61 18.74
N VAL A 182 -2.99 -7.63 18.63
CA VAL A 182 -3.76 -6.58 17.94
C VAL A 182 -3.79 -5.32 18.80
N LEU A 183 -4.09 -5.45 20.09
CA LEU A 183 -4.12 -4.34 21.04
C LEU A 183 -2.78 -3.60 21.13
N GLU A 184 -1.67 -4.34 21.23
CA GLU A 184 -0.32 -3.75 21.24
C GLU A 184 -0.08 -2.82 20.05
N ARG A 185 -0.49 -3.24 18.83
CA ARG A 185 -0.33 -2.46 17.61
C ARG A 185 -1.28 -1.29 17.53
N LEU A 186 -2.57 -1.53 17.80
CA LEU A 186 -3.59 -0.51 17.63
C LEU A 186 -3.51 0.58 18.71
N THR A 187 -3.07 0.25 19.92
CA THR A 187 -2.82 1.23 20.99
C THR A 187 -1.75 2.24 20.59
N THR A 188 -0.71 1.79 19.88
CA THR A 188 0.37 2.68 19.42
C THR A 188 -0.13 3.71 18.41
N VAL A 189 -1.02 3.31 17.49
CA VAL A 189 -1.47 4.15 16.37
C VAL A 189 -2.79 4.87 16.62
N ARG A 190 -3.55 4.46 17.64
CA ARG A 190 -4.82 5.07 18.11
C ARG A 190 -5.80 5.36 16.98
N PRO A 191 -6.34 4.33 16.31
CA PRO A 191 -7.21 4.52 15.16
C PRO A 191 -8.55 5.14 15.58
N ARG A 192 -9.06 6.07 14.77
CA ARG A 192 -10.40 6.64 14.93
C ARG A 192 -11.49 5.77 14.32
N VAL A 193 -11.14 4.94 13.34
CA VAL A 193 -12.03 3.97 12.69
C VAL A 193 -11.32 2.64 12.60
N LEU A 194 -12.04 1.56 12.92
CA LEU A 194 -11.60 0.18 12.76
C LEU A 194 -12.54 -0.55 11.82
N PHE A 195 -12.01 -0.96 10.65
CA PHE A 195 -12.68 -1.91 9.76
C PHE A 195 -12.42 -3.34 10.25
N SER A 196 -13.43 -4.19 10.14
CA SER A 196 -13.27 -5.60 10.48
C SER A 196 -14.29 -6.48 9.73
N THR A 197 -14.20 -7.77 9.95
CA THR A 197 -15.11 -8.79 9.40
C THR A 197 -15.74 -9.59 10.53
N ASN A 198 -16.91 -10.17 10.26
CA ASN A 198 -17.58 -11.05 11.22
C ASN A 198 -17.06 -12.50 11.15
N GLN A 199 -16.53 -12.90 10.01
CA GLN A 199 -16.06 -14.27 9.77
C GLN A 199 -14.83 -14.27 8.88
N VAL A 200 -14.00 -15.31 9.00
CA VAL A 200 -12.81 -15.56 8.18
C VAL A 200 -12.87 -16.97 7.63
N LEU A 201 -12.74 -17.10 6.30
CA LEU A 201 -12.55 -18.39 5.66
C LEU A 201 -11.08 -18.79 5.78
N TYR A 202 -10.81 -19.91 6.43
CA TYR A 202 -9.47 -20.44 6.56
C TYR A 202 -9.51 -21.98 6.61
N ASN A 203 -8.67 -22.63 5.83
CA ASN A 203 -8.56 -24.09 5.71
C ASN A 203 -9.93 -24.73 5.44
N GLY A 204 -10.68 -24.18 4.48
CA GLY A 204 -12.00 -24.64 4.05
C GLY A 204 -13.14 -24.40 5.06
N LYS A 205 -12.89 -23.77 6.21
CA LYS A 205 -13.88 -23.52 7.26
C LYS A 205 -14.08 -22.03 7.50
N LEU A 206 -15.33 -21.67 7.80
CA LEU A 206 -15.65 -20.33 8.30
C LEU A 206 -15.41 -20.28 9.82
N HIS A 207 -14.57 -19.37 10.24
CA HIS A 207 -14.27 -19.10 11.64
C HIS A 207 -14.96 -17.80 12.07
N ASP A 208 -15.68 -17.84 13.19
CA ASP A 208 -16.22 -16.63 13.81
C ASP A 208 -15.11 -15.70 14.26
N HIS A 209 -15.24 -14.43 13.92
CA HIS A 209 -14.27 -13.38 14.26
C HIS A 209 -14.81 -12.38 15.28
N LEU A 210 -16.12 -12.39 15.55
CA LEU A 210 -16.80 -11.42 16.44
C LEU A 210 -16.25 -11.46 17.87
N GLY A 211 -15.94 -12.65 18.38
CA GLY A 211 -15.37 -12.78 19.72
C GLY A 211 -14.04 -12.04 19.88
N LYS A 212 -13.13 -12.19 18.91
CA LYS A 212 -11.85 -11.46 18.89
C LYS A 212 -12.04 -9.97 18.69
N LEU A 213 -12.95 -9.59 17.79
CA LEU A 213 -13.25 -8.19 17.50
C LEU A 213 -13.79 -7.47 18.73
N ASN A 214 -14.80 -8.04 19.40
CA ASN A 214 -15.37 -7.44 20.62
C ASN A 214 -14.31 -7.28 21.73
N ALA A 215 -13.53 -8.32 21.99
CA ALA A 215 -12.45 -8.25 22.96
C ALA A 215 -11.38 -7.19 22.60
N THR A 216 -11.13 -6.96 21.31
CA THR A 216 -10.23 -5.90 20.84
C THR A 216 -10.84 -4.52 21.08
N ILE A 217 -12.12 -4.32 20.76
CA ILE A 217 -12.82 -3.05 20.98
C ILE A 217 -12.86 -2.73 22.48
N ASP A 218 -13.26 -3.67 23.31
CA ASP A 218 -13.33 -3.49 24.78
C ASP A 218 -11.96 -3.12 25.35
N GLY A 219 -10.89 -3.78 24.87
CA GLY A 219 -9.53 -3.48 25.28
C GLY A 219 -9.06 -2.08 24.87
N LEU A 220 -9.38 -1.63 23.65
CA LEU A 220 -9.04 -0.27 23.17
C LEU A 220 -9.79 0.79 23.98
N LEU A 221 -11.07 0.59 24.25
CA LEU A 221 -11.88 1.51 25.06
C LEU A 221 -11.35 1.61 26.49
N ALA A 222 -11.01 0.49 27.13
CA ALA A 222 -10.46 0.47 28.48
C ALA A 222 -9.12 1.23 28.57
N ILE A 223 -8.26 1.10 27.56
CA ILE A 223 -6.98 1.84 27.48
C ILE A 223 -7.25 3.34 27.36
N GLN A 224 -8.17 3.73 26.47
CA GLN A 224 -8.53 5.13 26.25
C GLN A 224 -9.11 5.79 27.52
N GLU A 225 -10.00 5.10 28.23
CA GLU A 225 -10.56 5.58 29.49
C GLU A 225 -9.50 5.77 30.56
N LYS A 226 -8.53 4.84 30.66
CA LYS A 226 -7.42 4.96 31.59
C LYS A 226 -6.56 6.20 31.28
N GLU A 227 -6.18 6.40 30.05
CA GLU A 227 -5.38 7.55 29.62
C GLU A 227 -6.10 8.88 29.93
N GLN A 228 -7.42 8.95 29.70
CA GLN A 228 -8.21 10.14 30.01
C GLN A 228 -8.23 10.44 31.52
N LYS A 229 -8.36 9.42 32.37
CA LYS A 229 -8.30 9.58 33.82
C LYS A 229 -6.92 10.04 34.28
N ASP A 230 -5.86 9.47 33.72
CA ASP A 230 -4.48 9.84 34.06
C ASP A 230 -4.16 11.31 33.66
N MET A 231 -4.70 11.77 32.51
CA MET A 231 -4.55 13.19 32.07
C MET A 231 -5.36 14.18 32.95
N GLN A 232 -6.48 13.77 33.55
CA GLN A 232 -7.28 14.62 34.44
C GLN A 232 -6.73 14.69 35.89
N ALA A 233 -5.83 13.76 36.25
CA ALA A 233 -5.23 13.68 37.57
C ALA A 233 -3.90 14.49 37.70
N HIS A 234 -3.40 15.04 36.58
CA HIS A 234 -2.20 15.87 36.48
C HIS A 234 -2.54 17.28 36.03
#